data_c5159c66b8d0a6493ffe7120a92a3805
#
_entry.id   c5159c66b8d0a6493ffe7120a92a3805
#
_cell.length_a   1.000
_cell.length_b   1.000
_cell.length_c   1.000
_cell.angle_alpha   90.00
_cell.angle_beta   90.00
_cell.angle_gamma   90.00
#
_symmetry.space_group_name_H-M   'P 1'
#
loop_
_entity.id
_entity.type
_entity.pdbx_description
1 polymer ?
#
loop_
_entity_poly.entity_id
_entity_poly.type
_entity_poly.pdbx_seq_one_letter_code
_entity_poly.pdbx_strand_id
1 'polypeptide(L)'
;MTYVKLIKGTIPTYLLAKVIPTWDMVSNDDITYDGDIDETIKIDKYYLLESISNAYMVAYNSAGIDYSIKKSNNYVTYIYEKAKTDLKLFDNITKYDNIEFTTFSEMQRYITSKNVGDKISFDVTRNGKKIKCYAELIEIDGKAKVGLTSAVINEYNSDVNVKVKSKYSESGSSGGFMTALAIYNAISEYDITKGRVIAGTGTIDSEGNVGEIGGVTYKLAGAYKNGADIMLVPKSNYEEALNYKKKHKLDIELISIEKFEEAIKFLKEEG
;
A
#
# COMPACT_ATOMS: atom_id res chain seq x y z
N MET A 1 -0.96 -1.65 -14.19
CA MET A 1 -0.60 -2.18 -12.86
C MET A 1 -0.13 -3.63 -13.00
N THR A 2 0.89 -4.02 -12.29
CA THR A 2 1.45 -5.37 -12.26
C THR A 2 1.17 -6.05 -10.91
N TYR A 3 0.99 -7.36 -10.92
CA TYR A 3 0.72 -8.16 -9.70
C TYR A 3 1.42 -9.52 -9.75
N VAL A 4 1.63 -10.11 -8.58
CA VAL A 4 2.08 -11.49 -8.42
C VAL A 4 0.88 -12.34 -7.99
N LYS A 5 0.71 -13.50 -8.60
CA LYS A 5 -0.38 -14.43 -8.25
C LYS A 5 0.16 -15.54 -7.35
N LEU A 6 -0.42 -15.66 -6.16
CA LEU A 6 -0.17 -16.78 -5.27
C LEU A 6 -1.18 -17.91 -5.57
N ILE A 7 -0.68 -19.14 -5.64
CA ILE A 7 -1.51 -20.35 -5.80
C ILE A 7 -1.05 -21.40 -4.80
N LYS A 8 -1.99 -22.22 -4.34
CA LYS A 8 -1.67 -23.32 -3.43
C LYS A 8 -0.67 -24.29 -4.06
N GLY A 9 0.39 -24.62 -3.31
CA GLY A 9 1.37 -25.62 -3.70
C GLY A 9 0.75 -27.02 -3.82
N THR A 10 0.99 -27.69 -4.96
CA THR A 10 0.65 -29.08 -5.22
C THR A 10 1.84 -29.75 -5.89
N ILE A 11 1.89 -31.10 -5.95
CA ILE A 11 2.98 -31.82 -6.62
C ILE A 11 3.17 -31.35 -8.07
N PRO A 12 2.11 -31.20 -8.90
CA PRO A 12 2.26 -30.66 -10.25
C PRO A 12 2.81 -29.23 -10.28
N THR A 13 2.32 -28.32 -9.41
CA THR A 13 2.81 -26.93 -9.37
C THR A 13 4.24 -26.85 -8.88
N TYR A 14 4.67 -27.73 -7.95
CA TYR A 14 6.06 -27.85 -7.53
C TYR A 14 6.99 -28.22 -8.69
N LEU A 15 6.60 -29.21 -9.51
CA LEU A 15 7.38 -29.61 -10.68
C LEU A 15 7.46 -28.50 -11.73
N LEU A 16 6.34 -27.78 -11.95
CA LEU A 16 6.29 -26.66 -12.88
C LEU A 16 7.17 -25.48 -12.40
N ALA A 17 7.21 -25.19 -11.11
CA ALA A 17 8.06 -24.13 -10.56
C ALA A 17 9.57 -24.38 -10.79
N LYS A 18 9.99 -25.64 -10.98
CA LYS A 18 11.39 -25.97 -11.33
C LYS A 18 11.74 -25.71 -12.80
N VAL A 19 10.75 -25.58 -13.66
CA VAL A 19 10.92 -25.48 -15.13
C VAL A 19 10.53 -24.10 -15.65
N ILE A 20 9.59 -23.42 -14.98
CA ILE A 20 9.10 -22.10 -15.39
C ILE A 20 9.88 -21.02 -14.63
N PRO A 21 10.74 -20.23 -15.30
CA PRO A 21 11.65 -19.29 -14.63
C PRO A 21 10.95 -18.16 -13.85
N THR A 22 9.66 -17.92 -14.13
CA THR A 22 8.85 -16.87 -13.45
C THR A 22 7.98 -17.43 -12.32
N TRP A 23 8.14 -18.72 -11.99
CA TRP A 23 7.48 -19.36 -10.87
C TRP A 23 8.48 -19.60 -9.75
N ASP A 24 8.05 -19.33 -8.54
CA ASP A 24 8.85 -19.58 -7.34
C ASP A 24 7.99 -20.30 -6.30
N MET A 25 8.65 -20.90 -5.33
CA MET A 25 8.02 -21.56 -4.19
C MET A 25 8.42 -20.82 -2.93
N VAL A 26 7.41 -20.42 -2.19
CA VAL A 26 7.57 -19.78 -0.88
C VAL A 26 6.85 -20.62 0.17
N SER A 27 7.40 -20.65 1.39
CA SER A 27 6.72 -21.30 2.51
C SER A 27 5.52 -20.45 2.98
N ASN A 28 4.58 -21.07 3.68
CA ASN A 28 3.50 -20.31 4.30
C ASN A 28 4.05 -19.30 5.31
N ASP A 29 5.09 -19.66 6.05
CA ASP A 29 5.70 -18.81 7.07
C ASP A 29 6.33 -17.55 6.46
N ASP A 30 6.79 -17.62 5.21
CA ASP A 30 7.36 -16.46 4.49
C ASP A 30 6.30 -15.48 3.97
N ILE A 31 5.04 -15.89 3.89
CA ILE A 31 3.94 -15.09 3.31
C ILE A 31 2.84 -14.76 4.31
N THR A 32 2.90 -15.26 5.53
CA THR A 32 1.92 -14.99 6.59
C THR A 32 2.53 -14.12 7.69
N TYR A 33 1.68 -13.34 8.36
CA TYR A 33 2.15 -12.49 9.46
C TYR A 33 2.36 -13.28 10.77
N ASP A 34 1.49 -14.27 11.07
CA ASP A 34 1.57 -15.13 12.26
C ASP A 34 1.17 -16.58 11.92
N GLY A 35 1.47 -17.05 10.70
CA GLY A 35 1.16 -18.42 10.26
C GLY A 35 -0.29 -18.64 9.81
N ASP A 36 -1.21 -17.69 10.05
CA ASP A 36 -2.61 -17.77 9.61
C ASP A 36 -2.81 -17.08 8.25
N ILE A 37 -3.12 -17.88 7.23
CA ILE A 37 -3.35 -17.40 5.86
C ILE A 37 -4.62 -16.57 5.77
N ASP A 38 -5.72 -16.95 6.42
CA ASP A 38 -6.99 -16.24 6.31
C ASP A 38 -6.90 -14.87 6.98
N GLU A 39 -6.18 -14.78 8.10
CA GLU A 39 -5.88 -13.53 8.78
C GLU A 39 -4.98 -12.63 7.92
N THR A 40 -3.93 -13.19 7.34
CA THR A 40 -3.03 -12.48 6.43
C THR A 40 -3.79 -11.92 5.22
N ILE A 41 -4.64 -12.72 4.57
CA ILE A 41 -5.48 -12.24 3.45
C ILE A 41 -6.38 -11.09 3.89
N LYS A 42 -6.93 -11.14 5.10
CA LYS A 42 -7.77 -10.08 5.63
C LYS A 42 -6.99 -8.81 5.91
N ILE A 43 -5.79 -8.90 6.49
CA ILE A 43 -4.88 -7.77 6.69
C ILE A 43 -4.50 -7.13 5.35
N ASP A 44 -4.12 -7.95 4.37
CA ASP A 44 -3.78 -7.47 3.02
C ASP A 44 -4.95 -6.77 2.31
N LYS A 45 -6.20 -7.16 2.63
CA LYS A 45 -7.39 -6.42 2.17
C LYS A 45 -7.47 -5.02 2.78
N TYR A 46 -7.16 -4.86 4.05
CA TYR A 46 -7.10 -3.52 4.66
C TYR A 46 -6.00 -2.66 4.03
N TYR A 47 -4.82 -3.24 3.77
CA TYR A 47 -3.74 -2.52 3.07
C TYR A 47 -4.10 -2.15 1.63
N LEU A 48 -4.86 -2.99 0.92
CA LEU A 48 -5.39 -2.63 -0.40
C LEU A 48 -6.34 -1.43 -0.30
N LEU A 49 -7.26 -1.44 0.68
CA LEU A 49 -8.23 -0.36 0.87
C LEU A 49 -7.56 0.95 1.29
N GLU A 50 -6.58 0.89 2.18
CA GLU A 50 -5.74 2.05 2.55
C GLU A 50 -4.99 2.60 1.35
N SER A 51 -4.40 1.72 0.56
CA SER A 51 -3.68 2.08 -0.66
C SER A 51 -4.58 2.79 -1.68
N ILE A 52 -5.82 2.32 -1.85
CA ILE A 52 -6.82 3.00 -2.70
C ILE A 52 -7.22 4.35 -2.09
N SER A 53 -7.41 4.41 -0.77
CA SER A 53 -7.71 5.65 -0.05
C SER A 53 -6.62 6.71 -0.26
N ASN A 54 -5.35 6.33 -0.07
CA ASN A 54 -4.21 7.20 -0.30
C ASN A 54 -4.10 7.61 -1.78
N ALA A 55 -4.39 6.69 -2.70
CA ALA A 55 -4.38 6.97 -4.13
C ALA A 55 -5.36 8.07 -4.53
N TYR A 56 -6.58 8.07 -3.96
CA TYR A 56 -7.53 9.16 -4.17
C TYR A 56 -7.00 10.49 -3.64
N MET A 57 -6.50 10.52 -2.39
CA MET A 57 -5.99 11.73 -1.76
C MET A 57 -4.85 12.35 -2.58
N VAL A 58 -3.87 11.54 -2.96
CA VAL A 58 -2.70 11.98 -3.72
C VAL A 58 -3.11 12.48 -5.10
N ALA A 59 -3.96 11.73 -5.83
CA ALA A 59 -4.39 12.13 -7.15
C ALA A 59 -5.22 13.43 -7.14
N TYR A 60 -6.12 13.60 -6.15
CA TYR A 60 -6.90 14.82 -6.01
C TYR A 60 -6.03 16.03 -5.68
N ASN A 61 -5.11 15.88 -4.71
CA ASN A 61 -4.16 16.94 -4.36
C ASN A 61 -3.33 17.38 -5.57
N SER A 62 -2.77 16.41 -6.32
CA SER A 62 -1.94 16.69 -7.50
C SER A 62 -2.72 17.29 -8.67
N ALA A 63 -4.02 17.02 -8.75
CA ALA A 63 -4.90 17.60 -9.77
C ALA A 63 -5.59 18.90 -9.33
N GLY A 64 -5.39 19.37 -8.09
CA GLY A 64 -6.07 20.55 -7.55
C GLY A 64 -7.57 20.36 -7.37
N ILE A 65 -8.03 19.12 -7.13
CA ILE A 65 -9.45 18.81 -6.89
C ILE A 65 -9.77 19.01 -5.42
N ASP A 66 -10.77 19.80 -5.14
CA ASP A 66 -11.30 19.97 -3.78
C ASP A 66 -12.05 18.71 -3.34
N TYR A 67 -11.78 18.26 -2.12
CA TYR A 67 -12.47 17.13 -1.50
C TYR A 67 -12.60 17.32 0.02
N SER A 68 -13.50 16.55 0.61
CA SER A 68 -13.61 16.41 2.06
C SER A 68 -13.63 14.93 2.45
N ILE A 69 -13.17 14.64 3.67
CA ILE A 69 -13.24 13.28 4.21
C ILE A 69 -14.64 13.07 4.77
N LYS A 70 -15.40 12.17 4.13
CA LYS A 70 -16.75 11.79 4.55
C LYS A 70 -16.74 10.86 5.74
N LYS A 71 -15.78 9.93 5.76
CA LYS A 71 -15.61 8.92 6.80
C LYS A 71 -14.16 8.48 6.85
N SER A 72 -13.66 8.29 8.07
CA SER A 72 -12.35 7.69 8.32
C SER A 72 -12.50 6.45 9.19
N ASN A 73 -11.80 5.38 8.84
CA ASN A 73 -11.68 4.17 9.65
C ASN A 73 -10.20 3.87 9.84
N ASN A 74 -9.83 3.41 11.03
CA ASN A 74 -8.45 3.03 11.35
C ASN A 74 -8.43 1.63 11.97
N TYR A 75 -8.10 0.63 11.16
CA TYR A 75 -8.14 -0.78 11.56
C TYR A 75 -6.78 -1.25 12.01
N VAL A 76 -6.69 -1.82 13.22
CA VAL A 76 -5.49 -2.49 13.73
C VAL A 76 -5.17 -3.69 12.83
N THR A 77 -3.96 -3.71 12.27
CA THR A 77 -3.52 -4.75 11.32
C THR A 77 -2.41 -5.65 11.88
N TYR A 78 -1.67 -5.17 12.86
CA TYR A 78 -0.65 -5.95 13.55
C TYR A 78 -0.41 -5.41 14.96
N ILE A 79 -0.10 -6.27 15.91
CA ILE A 79 0.25 -5.90 17.29
C ILE A 79 1.57 -6.59 17.62
N TYR A 80 2.58 -5.80 17.95
CA TYR A 80 3.90 -6.31 18.32
C TYR A 80 3.82 -7.07 19.65
N GLU A 81 4.57 -8.15 19.76
CA GLU A 81 4.60 -9.00 20.96
C GLU A 81 4.88 -8.21 22.27
N LYS A 82 5.72 -7.17 22.16
CA LYS A 82 6.07 -6.30 23.30
C LYS A 82 5.04 -5.21 23.61
N ALA A 83 3.97 -5.08 22.79
CA ALA A 83 2.96 -4.07 23.01
C ALA A 83 2.20 -4.31 24.30
N LYS A 84 1.98 -3.24 25.06
CA LYS A 84 1.21 -3.26 26.30
C LYS A 84 -0.17 -2.66 26.05
N THR A 85 -1.10 -3.46 25.51
CA THR A 85 -2.40 -2.96 25.08
C THR A 85 -3.47 -4.05 25.20
N ASP A 86 -4.73 -3.63 25.34
CA ASP A 86 -5.93 -4.47 25.22
C ASP A 86 -6.63 -4.33 23.85
N LEU A 87 -6.04 -3.59 22.91
CA LEU A 87 -6.43 -3.58 21.50
C LEU A 87 -6.27 -4.97 20.89
N LYS A 88 -7.09 -5.26 19.88
CA LYS A 88 -7.06 -6.52 19.13
C LYS A 88 -6.98 -6.25 17.63
N LEU A 89 -6.54 -7.25 16.88
CA LEU A 89 -6.57 -7.20 15.42
C LEU A 89 -8.00 -6.90 14.94
N PHE A 90 -8.06 -6.05 13.91
CA PHE A 90 -9.30 -5.58 13.28
C PHE A 90 -10.17 -4.64 14.12
N ASP A 91 -9.71 -4.20 15.29
CA ASP A 91 -10.34 -3.10 15.99
C ASP A 91 -10.33 -1.85 15.10
N ASN A 92 -11.47 -1.20 14.96
CA ASN A 92 -11.55 0.09 14.30
C ASN A 92 -11.40 1.19 15.35
N ILE A 93 -10.23 1.84 15.40
CA ILE A 93 -9.96 2.93 16.30
C ILE A 93 -10.60 4.20 15.73
N THR A 94 -11.46 4.83 16.51
CA THR A 94 -12.16 6.04 16.11
C THR A 94 -11.59 7.30 16.76
N LYS A 95 -11.00 7.17 17.98
CA LYS A 95 -10.37 8.28 18.69
C LYS A 95 -9.15 7.82 19.48
N TYR A 96 -8.20 8.71 19.63
CA TYR A 96 -7.00 8.61 20.48
C TYR A 96 -7.09 9.73 21.53
N ASP A 97 -7.21 9.41 22.82
CA ASP A 97 -7.44 10.38 23.90
C ASP A 97 -8.54 11.42 23.58
N ASN A 98 -9.67 10.95 23.01
CA ASN A 98 -10.82 11.71 22.52
C ASN A 98 -10.55 12.58 21.27
N ILE A 99 -9.38 12.47 20.61
CA ILE A 99 -9.03 13.16 19.36
C ILE A 99 -9.26 12.23 18.18
N GLU A 100 -9.89 12.71 17.12
CA GLU A 100 -10.03 12.02 15.83
C GLU A 100 -8.87 12.38 14.91
N PHE A 101 -8.27 11.40 14.27
CA PHE A 101 -7.24 11.58 13.25
C PHE A 101 -7.71 10.99 11.92
N THR A 102 -7.42 11.68 10.85
CA THR A 102 -7.81 11.28 9.49
C THR A 102 -6.64 10.81 8.64
N THR A 103 -5.41 10.99 9.12
CA THR A 103 -4.20 10.52 8.46
C THR A 103 -3.30 9.79 9.45
N PHE A 104 -2.53 8.84 8.93
CA PHE A 104 -1.50 8.14 9.71
C PHE A 104 -0.44 9.11 10.24
N SER A 105 -0.03 10.07 9.44
CA SER A 105 0.99 11.07 9.82
C SER A 105 0.56 11.94 11.00
N GLU A 106 -0.71 12.37 11.05
CA GLU A 106 -1.25 13.14 12.20
C GLU A 106 -1.24 12.31 13.48
N MET A 107 -1.76 11.08 13.40
CA MET A 107 -1.76 10.14 14.52
C MET A 107 -0.33 9.86 15.02
N GLN A 108 0.60 9.60 14.11
CA GLN A 108 1.99 9.32 14.45
C GLN A 108 2.64 10.52 15.15
N ARG A 109 2.44 11.74 14.65
CA ARG A 109 2.93 12.97 15.32
C ARG A 109 2.39 13.11 16.73
N TYR A 110 1.09 12.86 16.92
CA TYR A 110 0.47 12.90 18.25
C TYR A 110 1.11 11.88 19.20
N ILE A 111 1.26 10.63 18.79
CA ILE A 111 1.86 9.58 19.64
C ILE A 111 3.32 9.89 19.95
N THR A 112 4.11 10.32 18.96
CA THR A 112 5.54 10.60 19.15
C THR A 112 5.81 11.88 19.94
N SER A 113 4.82 12.74 20.17
CA SER A 113 4.91 13.87 21.07
C SER A 113 4.83 13.51 22.57
N LYS A 114 4.48 12.26 22.88
CA LYS A 114 4.35 11.72 24.22
C LYS A 114 5.62 11.00 24.68
N ASN A 115 5.67 10.60 25.95
CA ASN A 115 6.81 9.89 26.52
C ASN A 115 6.57 8.37 26.57
N VAL A 116 7.65 7.60 26.56
CA VAL A 116 7.60 6.17 26.87
C VAL A 116 7.03 5.97 28.27
N GLY A 117 6.10 5.04 28.43
CA GLY A 117 5.35 4.80 29.68
C GLY A 117 4.06 5.58 29.81
N ASP A 118 3.81 6.61 28.98
CA ASP A 118 2.52 7.29 28.97
C ASP A 118 1.40 6.34 28.55
N LYS A 119 0.20 6.53 29.11
CA LYS A 119 -0.99 5.78 28.76
C LYS A 119 -1.85 6.57 27.79
N ILE A 120 -2.28 5.88 26.72
CA ILE A 120 -3.23 6.42 25.73
C ILE A 120 -4.52 5.62 25.81
N SER A 121 -5.66 6.33 25.72
CA SER A 121 -6.98 5.73 25.61
C SER A 121 -7.45 5.73 24.15
N PHE A 122 -8.21 4.70 23.76
CA PHE A 122 -8.76 4.55 22.43
C PHE A 122 -10.27 4.33 22.51
N ASP A 123 -11.03 5.09 21.75
CA ASP A 123 -12.40 4.72 21.45
C ASP A 123 -12.39 3.78 20.24
N VAL A 124 -12.96 2.59 20.41
CA VAL A 124 -12.82 1.49 19.45
C VAL A 124 -14.19 0.91 19.13
N THR A 125 -14.38 0.53 17.87
CA THR A 125 -15.49 -0.34 17.46
C THR A 125 -14.97 -1.74 17.21
N ARG A 126 -15.35 -2.71 18.08
CA ARG A 126 -15.01 -4.13 17.98
C ARG A 126 -16.28 -4.95 17.78
N ASN A 127 -16.41 -5.66 16.67
CA ASN A 127 -17.61 -6.47 16.35
C ASN A 127 -18.93 -5.67 16.49
N GLY A 128 -18.92 -4.41 16.00
CA GLY A 128 -20.08 -3.50 16.04
C GLY A 128 -20.35 -2.85 17.40
N LYS A 129 -19.60 -3.19 18.47
CA LYS A 129 -19.74 -2.61 19.80
C LYS A 129 -18.70 -1.54 20.05
N LYS A 130 -19.13 -0.40 20.62
CA LYS A 130 -18.20 0.66 21.05
C LYS A 130 -17.63 0.26 22.42
N ILE A 131 -16.31 0.26 22.53
CA ILE A 131 -15.57 -0.04 23.75
C ILE A 131 -14.43 0.96 23.91
N LYS A 132 -13.91 1.09 25.12
CA LYS A 132 -12.69 1.87 25.39
C LYS A 132 -11.55 0.90 25.64
N CYS A 133 -10.44 1.11 24.92
CA CYS A 133 -9.21 0.36 25.08
C CYS A 133 -8.07 1.28 25.52
N TYR A 134 -6.96 0.69 25.95
CA TYR A 134 -5.80 1.42 26.47
C TYR A 134 -4.51 0.81 25.94
N ALA A 135 -3.46 1.62 25.86
CA ALA A 135 -2.10 1.14 25.71
C ALA A 135 -1.15 1.97 26.56
N GLU A 136 -0.05 1.35 27.00
CA GLU A 136 1.13 2.02 27.54
C GLU A 136 2.15 2.14 26.40
N LEU A 137 2.65 3.37 26.16
CA LEU A 137 3.64 3.61 25.12
C LEU A 137 4.96 2.92 25.45
N ILE A 138 5.49 2.19 24.48
CA ILE A 138 6.76 1.50 24.57
C ILE A 138 7.81 2.16 23.67
N GLU A 139 9.08 1.93 23.94
CA GLU A 139 10.15 2.41 23.08
C GLU A 139 10.34 1.48 21.88
N ILE A 140 10.26 2.05 20.68
CA ILE A 140 10.62 1.37 19.42
C ILE A 140 11.43 2.38 18.59
N ASP A 141 12.66 2.04 18.22
CA ASP A 141 13.59 2.90 17.47
C ASP A 141 13.81 4.28 18.12
N GLY A 142 13.95 4.31 19.45
CA GLY A 142 14.20 5.52 20.22
C GLY A 142 12.98 6.48 20.33
N LYS A 143 11.78 6.03 19.95
CA LYS A 143 10.54 6.83 19.97
C LYS A 143 9.44 6.13 20.76
N ALA A 144 8.57 6.92 21.38
CA ALA A 144 7.36 6.42 22.01
C ALA A 144 6.37 5.94 20.92
N LYS A 145 5.94 4.68 21.02
CA LYS A 145 5.00 4.05 20.08
C LYS A 145 4.01 3.19 20.84
N VAL A 146 2.83 2.96 20.25
CA VAL A 146 1.81 2.05 20.83
C VAL A 146 2.22 0.57 20.68
N GLY A 147 3.07 0.25 19.72
CA GLY A 147 3.46 -1.13 19.40
C GLY A 147 2.43 -1.85 18.55
N LEU A 148 1.82 -1.14 17.60
CA LEU A 148 0.91 -1.73 16.60
C LEU A 148 1.14 -1.09 15.22
N THR A 149 0.60 -1.72 14.19
CA THR A 149 0.34 -1.10 12.89
C THR A 149 -1.16 -1.03 12.64
N SER A 150 -1.57 -0.09 11.80
CA SER A 150 -2.97 0.07 11.44
C SER A 150 -3.10 0.59 10.01
N ALA A 151 -4.24 0.33 9.39
CA ALA A 151 -4.62 0.82 8.07
C ALA A 151 -5.67 1.93 8.20
N VAL A 152 -5.36 3.13 7.67
CA VAL A 152 -6.26 4.29 7.67
C VAL A 152 -6.99 4.35 6.34
N ILE A 153 -8.30 4.17 6.36
CA ILE A 153 -9.16 4.08 5.18
C ILE A 153 -10.16 5.21 5.19
N ASN A 154 -10.01 6.16 4.27
CA ASN A 154 -10.88 7.30 4.12
C ASN A 154 -11.85 7.14 2.94
N GLU A 155 -13.07 7.57 3.12
CA GLU A 155 -14.05 7.80 2.06
C GLU A 155 -14.11 9.30 1.78
N TYR A 156 -14.08 9.68 0.51
CA TYR A 156 -14.04 11.08 0.09
C TYR A 156 -15.35 11.53 -0.55
N ASN A 157 -15.71 12.80 -0.32
CA ASN A 157 -16.66 13.53 -1.12
C ASN A 157 -15.91 14.50 -2.02
N SER A 158 -16.18 14.47 -3.32
CA SER A 158 -15.70 15.44 -4.31
C SER A 158 -16.73 15.58 -5.43
N ASP A 159 -16.64 16.64 -6.21
CA ASP A 159 -17.47 16.84 -7.40
C ASP A 159 -17.06 15.93 -8.56
N VAL A 160 -15.92 15.24 -8.42
CA VAL A 160 -15.39 14.31 -9.42
C VAL A 160 -15.85 12.88 -9.12
N ASN A 161 -16.50 12.24 -10.12
CA ASN A 161 -17.02 10.89 -9.97
C ASN A 161 -16.08 9.83 -10.58
N VAL A 162 -14.99 9.51 -9.86
CA VAL A 162 -14.09 8.40 -10.20
C VAL A 162 -14.27 7.26 -9.22
N LYS A 163 -14.39 6.03 -9.71
CA LYS A 163 -14.53 4.83 -8.87
C LYS A 163 -13.47 3.80 -9.23
N VAL A 164 -12.62 3.49 -8.28
CA VAL A 164 -11.70 2.35 -8.36
C VAL A 164 -12.47 1.06 -8.09
N LYS A 165 -12.38 0.10 -9.03
CA LYS A 165 -12.94 -1.24 -8.87
C LYS A 165 -11.78 -2.22 -8.64
N SER A 166 -11.75 -2.86 -7.49
CA SER A 166 -10.85 -3.97 -7.19
C SER A 166 -11.58 -5.30 -7.32
N LYS A 167 -10.86 -6.36 -7.74
CA LYS A 167 -11.40 -7.72 -7.74
C LYS A 167 -11.32 -8.31 -6.34
N TYR A 168 -12.20 -9.26 -6.05
CA TYR A 168 -12.19 -9.96 -4.76
C TYR A 168 -10.83 -10.65 -4.47
N SER A 169 -10.15 -11.14 -5.49
CA SER A 169 -8.85 -11.80 -5.40
C SER A 169 -7.65 -10.86 -5.29
N GLU A 170 -7.84 -9.55 -5.40
CA GLU A 170 -6.76 -8.57 -5.25
C GLU A 170 -6.57 -8.22 -3.77
N SER A 171 -5.32 -8.10 -3.35
CA SER A 171 -4.92 -7.72 -1.98
C SER A 171 -3.53 -7.07 -1.99
N GLY A 172 -3.17 -6.44 -0.86
CA GLY A 172 -1.89 -5.77 -0.68
C GLY A 172 -1.82 -4.37 -1.28
N SER A 173 -0.83 -3.61 -0.85
CA SER A 173 -0.68 -2.17 -1.14
C SER A 173 0.13 -1.85 -2.39
N SER A 174 0.80 -2.84 -3.00
CA SER A 174 1.81 -2.63 -4.06
C SER A 174 1.30 -2.05 -5.38
N GLY A 175 -0.02 -1.90 -5.53
CA GLY A 175 -0.68 -1.27 -6.68
C GLY A 175 -1.10 0.18 -6.47
N GLY A 176 -0.89 0.73 -5.27
CA GLY A 176 -1.41 2.04 -4.88
C GLY A 176 -0.88 3.18 -5.73
N PHE A 177 0.41 3.21 -5.98
CA PHE A 177 1.03 4.20 -6.86
C PHE A 177 0.38 4.23 -8.26
N MET A 178 0.21 3.05 -8.88
CA MET A 178 -0.41 2.98 -10.21
C MET A 178 -1.91 3.28 -10.16
N THR A 179 -2.57 3.00 -9.05
CA THR A 179 -3.96 3.40 -8.82
C THR A 179 -4.08 4.92 -8.74
N ALA A 180 -3.17 5.60 -8.02
CA ALA A 180 -3.12 7.06 -7.97
C ALA A 180 -2.89 7.65 -9.37
N LEU A 181 -1.97 7.07 -10.13
CA LEU A 181 -1.67 7.52 -11.50
C LEU A 181 -2.89 7.34 -12.42
N ALA A 182 -3.60 6.22 -12.30
CA ALA A 182 -4.81 5.97 -13.09
C ALA A 182 -5.95 6.93 -12.71
N ILE A 183 -6.14 7.22 -11.42
CA ILE A 183 -7.12 8.24 -10.97
C ILE A 183 -6.72 9.60 -11.54
N TYR A 184 -5.45 10.02 -11.35
CA TYR A 184 -4.95 11.30 -11.84
C TYR A 184 -5.17 11.43 -13.35
N ASN A 185 -4.82 10.43 -14.13
CA ASN A 185 -5.04 10.43 -15.58
C ASN A 185 -6.51 10.55 -15.95
N ALA A 186 -7.41 9.87 -15.21
CA ALA A 186 -8.85 9.90 -15.46
C ALA A 186 -9.51 11.25 -15.16
N ILE A 187 -8.92 12.07 -14.26
CA ILE A 187 -9.43 13.39 -13.89
C ILE A 187 -8.65 14.53 -14.53
N SER A 188 -7.55 14.24 -15.21
CA SER A 188 -6.77 15.21 -15.98
C SER A 188 -7.44 15.55 -17.29
N GLU A 189 -7.25 16.77 -17.78
CA GLU A 189 -7.77 17.21 -19.09
C GLU A 189 -7.13 16.47 -20.27
N TYR A 190 -5.92 15.96 -20.08
CA TYR A 190 -5.13 15.29 -21.13
C TYR A 190 -4.65 13.92 -20.66
N ASP A 191 -4.60 12.96 -21.58
CA ASP A 191 -4.01 11.66 -21.34
C ASP A 191 -2.48 11.78 -21.16
N ILE A 192 -2.02 11.64 -19.92
CA ILE A 192 -0.59 11.73 -19.58
C ILE A 192 0.23 10.54 -20.13
N THR A 193 -0.42 9.46 -20.55
CA THR A 193 0.28 8.31 -21.16
C THR A 193 0.74 8.59 -22.57
N LYS A 194 0.06 9.54 -23.27
CA LYS A 194 0.33 9.90 -24.68
C LYS A 194 0.32 8.66 -25.60
N GLY A 195 -0.56 7.72 -25.30
CA GLY A 195 -0.73 6.47 -26.04
C GLY A 195 0.31 5.37 -25.75
N ARG A 196 1.27 5.61 -24.83
CA ARG A 196 2.27 4.60 -24.39
C ARG A 196 1.62 3.58 -23.44
N VAL A 197 2.11 2.36 -23.47
CA VAL A 197 1.71 1.32 -22.52
C VAL A 197 2.57 1.44 -21.27
N ILE A 198 2.03 2.09 -20.23
CA ILE A 198 2.73 2.34 -18.98
C ILE A 198 2.43 1.21 -17.99
N ALA A 199 3.44 0.46 -17.59
CA ALA A 199 3.38 -0.45 -16.45
C ALA A 199 4.02 0.19 -15.22
N GLY A 200 3.76 -0.35 -14.06
CA GLY A 200 4.42 0.09 -12.83
C GLY A 200 3.93 -0.64 -11.59
N THR A 201 4.60 -0.37 -10.50
CA THR A 201 4.30 -0.90 -9.17
C THR A 201 4.82 0.07 -8.12
N GLY A 202 4.28 0.00 -6.92
CA GLY A 202 4.69 0.82 -5.78
C GLY A 202 3.57 0.92 -4.76
N THR A 203 3.91 1.00 -3.48
CA THR A 203 2.98 1.51 -2.47
C THR A 203 2.85 3.01 -2.64
N ILE A 204 1.82 3.60 -2.05
CA ILE A 204 1.65 5.06 -1.98
C ILE A 204 1.16 5.44 -0.59
N ASP A 205 1.80 6.42 0.03
CA ASP A 205 1.31 7.00 1.27
C ASP A 205 0.50 8.29 1.03
N SER A 206 -0.06 8.86 2.09
CA SER A 206 -0.87 10.07 2.02
C SER A 206 -0.08 11.33 1.61
N GLU A 207 1.26 11.27 1.64
CA GLU A 207 2.16 12.36 1.27
C GLU A 207 2.71 12.20 -0.17
N GLY A 208 2.26 11.16 -0.89
CA GLY A 208 2.67 10.87 -2.26
C GLY A 208 4.04 10.19 -2.38
N ASN A 209 4.61 9.67 -1.29
CA ASN A 209 5.84 8.89 -1.36
C ASN A 209 5.53 7.51 -1.94
N VAL A 210 6.37 7.08 -2.88
CA VAL A 210 6.29 5.76 -3.52
C VAL A 210 7.23 4.81 -2.82
N GLY A 211 6.66 3.80 -2.18
CA GLY A 211 7.40 2.87 -1.34
C GLY A 211 7.66 1.51 -1.96
N GLU A 212 8.57 0.78 -1.32
CA GLU A 212 9.07 -0.54 -1.71
C GLU A 212 7.96 -1.60 -1.84
N ILE A 213 8.21 -2.59 -2.72
CA ILE A 213 7.32 -3.73 -2.94
C ILE A 213 8.11 -5.04 -3.08
N GLY A 214 7.45 -6.15 -2.85
CA GLY A 214 7.99 -7.47 -3.14
C GLY A 214 7.86 -7.89 -4.61
N GLY A 215 8.84 -8.69 -5.06
CA GLY A 215 8.77 -9.38 -6.35
C GLY A 215 8.82 -8.47 -7.58
N VAL A 216 9.64 -7.42 -7.55
CA VAL A 216 9.78 -6.48 -8.68
C VAL A 216 10.23 -7.17 -9.96
N THR A 217 11.07 -8.19 -9.87
CA THR A 217 11.55 -8.97 -11.03
C THR A 217 10.43 -9.69 -11.76
N TYR A 218 9.50 -10.31 -11.02
CA TYR A 218 8.32 -10.97 -11.62
C TYR A 218 7.38 -9.95 -12.25
N LYS A 219 7.21 -8.80 -11.62
CA LYS A 219 6.37 -7.70 -12.12
C LYS A 219 6.97 -7.10 -13.39
N LEU A 220 8.30 -6.92 -13.45
CA LEU A 220 9.00 -6.46 -14.63
C LEU A 220 8.90 -7.46 -15.79
N ALA A 221 9.09 -8.75 -15.51
CA ALA A 221 8.93 -9.80 -16.53
C ALA A 221 7.47 -9.81 -17.08
N GLY A 222 6.49 -9.63 -16.20
CA GLY A 222 5.08 -9.52 -16.57
C GLY A 222 4.79 -8.28 -17.41
N ALA A 223 5.33 -7.12 -17.07
CA ALA A 223 5.20 -5.88 -17.81
C ALA A 223 5.75 -6.03 -19.24
N TYR A 224 6.98 -6.50 -19.36
CA TYR A 224 7.63 -6.73 -20.64
C TYR A 224 6.85 -7.72 -21.52
N LYS A 225 6.43 -8.86 -20.96
CA LYS A 225 5.66 -9.87 -21.68
C LYS A 225 4.33 -9.34 -22.23
N ASN A 226 3.74 -8.34 -21.57
CA ASN A 226 2.49 -7.70 -21.98
C ASN A 226 2.70 -6.43 -22.80
N GLY A 227 3.91 -6.19 -23.31
CA GLY A 227 4.20 -5.11 -24.26
C GLY A 227 4.19 -3.72 -23.63
N ALA A 228 4.60 -3.60 -22.36
CA ALA A 228 4.79 -2.28 -21.77
C ALA A 228 6.01 -1.59 -22.37
N ASP A 229 5.84 -0.33 -22.76
CA ASP A 229 6.93 0.54 -23.25
C ASP A 229 7.79 1.00 -22.07
N ILE A 230 7.15 1.37 -20.97
CA ILE A 230 7.76 1.94 -19.77
C ILE A 230 7.30 1.16 -18.53
N MET A 231 8.23 0.94 -17.59
CA MET A 231 7.90 0.49 -16.25
C MET A 231 8.39 1.47 -15.17
N LEU A 232 7.46 2.02 -14.41
CA LEU A 232 7.71 2.86 -13.25
C LEU A 232 7.91 1.98 -12.02
N VAL A 233 9.03 2.11 -11.31
CA VAL A 233 9.37 1.32 -10.13
C VAL A 233 9.80 2.19 -8.96
N PRO A 234 9.56 1.79 -7.71
CA PRO A 234 10.08 2.50 -6.55
C PRO A 234 11.60 2.57 -6.60
N LYS A 235 12.17 3.68 -6.14
CA LYS A 235 13.62 3.89 -6.06
C LYS A 235 14.34 2.77 -5.30
N SER A 236 13.74 2.28 -4.22
CA SER A 236 14.26 1.15 -3.42
C SER A 236 14.35 -0.17 -4.19
N ASN A 237 13.47 -0.37 -5.19
CA ASN A 237 13.46 -1.57 -6.04
C ASN A 237 14.23 -1.41 -7.36
N TYR A 238 14.71 -0.20 -7.68
CA TYR A 238 15.25 0.12 -9.01
C TYR A 238 16.45 -0.74 -9.37
N GLU A 239 17.42 -0.88 -8.48
CA GLU A 239 18.65 -1.63 -8.76
C GLU A 239 18.38 -3.13 -9.00
N GLU A 240 17.47 -3.72 -8.22
CA GLU A 240 17.03 -5.11 -8.43
C GLU A 240 16.38 -5.28 -9.81
N ALA A 241 15.45 -4.37 -10.16
CA ALA A 241 14.78 -4.38 -11.45
C ALA A 241 15.77 -4.16 -12.62
N LEU A 242 16.73 -3.23 -12.47
CA LEU A 242 17.75 -2.94 -13.48
C LEU A 242 18.67 -4.13 -13.75
N ASN A 243 19.10 -4.81 -12.69
CA ASN A 243 19.92 -6.01 -12.78
C ASN A 243 19.16 -7.14 -13.49
N TYR A 244 17.89 -7.32 -13.17
CA TYR A 244 17.04 -8.30 -13.87
C TYR A 244 16.86 -7.93 -15.35
N LYS A 245 16.57 -6.67 -15.68
CA LYS A 245 16.47 -6.15 -17.05
C LYS A 245 17.73 -6.48 -17.86
N LYS A 246 18.92 -6.14 -17.32
CA LYS A 246 20.22 -6.39 -17.98
C LYS A 246 20.47 -7.87 -18.21
N LYS A 247 20.27 -8.70 -17.18
CA LYS A 247 20.46 -10.16 -17.24
C LYS A 247 19.62 -10.82 -18.33
N HIS A 248 18.37 -10.39 -18.46
CA HIS A 248 17.40 -10.97 -19.40
C HIS A 248 17.30 -10.18 -20.72
N LYS A 249 18.08 -9.11 -20.91
CA LYS A 249 18.11 -8.26 -22.11
C LYS A 249 16.71 -7.77 -22.50
N LEU A 250 15.93 -7.32 -21.49
CA LEU A 250 14.58 -6.83 -21.73
C LEU A 250 14.62 -5.42 -22.37
N ASP A 251 13.91 -5.26 -23.47
CA ASP A 251 13.74 -3.97 -24.14
C ASP A 251 12.47 -3.27 -23.60
N ILE A 252 12.61 -2.65 -22.46
CA ILE A 252 11.58 -1.86 -21.77
C ILE A 252 12.27 -0.71 -21.04
N GLU A 253 11.73 0.49 -21.12
CA GLU A 253 12.25 1.61 -20.35
C GLU A 253 11.94 1.46 -18.86
N LEU A 254 12.93 1.67 -17.99
CA LEU A 254 12.79 1.51 -16.54
C LEU A 254 13.07 2.83 -15.85
N ILE A 255 12.05 3.37 -15.14
CA ILE A 255 12.12 4.66 -14.49
C ILE A 255 12.01 4.49 -12.97
N SER A 256 12.97 5.07 -12.26
CA SER A 256 12.98 5.12 -10.78
C SER A 256 12.10 6.25 -10.29
N ILE A 257 11.19 5.96 -9.37
CA ILE A 257 10.24 6.92 -8.79
C ILE A 257 10.34 6.90 -7.26
N GLU A 258 10.48 8.07 -6.66
CA GLU A 258 10.46 8.24 -5.20
C GLU A 258 9.18 8.95 -4.74
N LYS A 259 8.66 9.88 -5.57
CA LYS A 259 7.43 10.62 -5.31
C LYS A 259 6.47 10.58 -6.50
N PHE A 260 5.19 10.63 -6.20
CA PHE A 260 4.13 10.63 -7.21
C PHE A 260 4.28 11.74 -8.26
N GLU A 261 4.65 12.94 -7.82
CA GLU A 261 4.86 14.11 -8.69
C GLU A 261 5.97 13.91 -9.73
N GLU A 262 7.00 13.12 -9.40
CA GLU A 262 8.08 12.78 -10.34
C GLU A 262 7.54 11.97 -11.52
N ALA A 263 6.61 11.03 -11.24
CA ALA A 263 5.98 10.24 -12.31
C ALA A 263 5.12 11.10 -13.22
N ILE A 264 4.33 12.02 -12.65
CA ILE A 264 3.52 12.96 -13.43
C ILE A 264 4.41 13.83 -14.30
N LYS A 265 5.47 14.39 -13.72
CA LYS A 265 6.42 15.24 -14.45
C LYS A 265 7.06 14.48 -15.61
N PHE A 266 7.62 13.30 -15.35
CA PHE A 266 8.23 12.44 -16.36
C PHE A 266 7.27 12.15 -17.52
N LEU A 267 6.03 11.70 -17.22
CA LEU A 267 5.06 11.34 -18.24
C LEU A 267 4.59 12.55 -19.07
N LYS A 268 4.56 13.75 -18.49
CA LYS A 268 4.18 14.99 -19.20
C LYS A 268 5.31 15.55 -20.07
N GLU A 269 6.57 15.45 -19.63
CA GLU A 269 7.71 16.08 -20.29
C GLU A 269 8.30 15.22 -21.43
N GLU A 270 8.37 13.90 -21.23
CA GLU A 270 9.03 12.98 -22.18
C GLU A 270 8.10 12.36 -23.24
N GLY A 271 7.14 13.07 -23.72
CA GLY A 271 6.24 12.59 -24.77
C GLY A 271 6.15 13.45 -25.99
#